data_b0380a148d0589c5c05d55217dec381f
#
_entry.id   b0380a148d0589c5c05d55217dec381f
#
_cell.length_a   1.000
_cell.length_b   1.000
_cell.length_c   1.000
_cell.angle_alpha   90.00
_cell.angle_beta   90.00
_cell.angle_gamma   90.00
#
_symmetry.space_group_name_H-M   'P 1'
#
loop_
_entity.id
_entity.type
_entity.pdbx_description
1 polymer ?
#
loop_
_entity_poly.entity_id
_entity_poly.type
_entity_poly.pdbx_seq_one_letter_code
_entity_poly.pdbx_strand_id
1 'polypeptide(L)'
;MYWCYHCYAVNPRSTGPCVRCRGPVDGPPGLSYDDRLIWALGHPDGDRAVMAAQTLGARGVRSALPALRRAVEEDRDPYLAVAALRGAIAIAGPDELHDWLEQLAHSESFMVREVAQRAIA
;
A
#
# COMPACT_ATOMS: atom_id res chain seq x y z
N MET A 1 17.01 -15.16 -0.23
CA MET A 1 16.06 -15.10 -1.36
C MET A 1 15.55 -13.67 -1.51
N TYR A 2 15.24 -13.28 -2.73
CA TYR A 2 14.95 -11.88 -3.05
C TYR A 2 13.67 -11.78 -3.86
N TRP A 3 12.81 -10.81 -3.50
CA TRP A 3 11.54 -10.57 -4.18
C TRP A 3 11.75 -9.65 -5.38
N CYS A 4 11.20 -10.02 -6.53
CA CYS A 4 11.31 -9.17 -7.72
C CYS A 4 10.51 -7.88 -7.55
N TYR A 5 11.15 -6.75 -7.88
CA TYR A 5 10.50 -5.44 -7.84
C TYR A 5 9.26 -5.36 -8.75
N HIS A 6 9.28 -6.04 -9.89
CA HIS A 6 8.20 -5.95 -10.88
C HIS A 6 7.05 -6.93 -10.66
N CYS A 7 7.35 -8.18 -10.22
CA CYS A 7 6.34 -9.23 -10.17
C CYS A 7 6.25 -9.95 -8.82
N TYR A 8 7.08 -9.59 -7.86
CA TYR A 8 7.15 -10.21 -6.52
C TYR A 8 7.54 -11.70 -6.54
N ALA A 9 8.06 -12.23 -7.63
CA ALA A 9 8.57 -13.59 -7.64
C ALA A 9 9.85 -13.69 -6.81
N VAL A 10 10.04 -14.83 -6.16
CA VAL A 10 11.24 -15.09 -5.35
C VAL A 10 12.41 -15.49 -6.26
N ASN A 11 13.56 -14.87 -6.07
CA ASN A 11 14.75 -15.08 -6.87
C ASN A 11 15.94 -15.46 -5.98
N PRO A 12 16.89 -16.27 -6.52
CA PRO A 12 18.10 -16.61 -5.77
C PRO A 12 19.13 -15.48 -5.73
N ARG A 13 19.00 -14.48 -6.61
CA ARG A 13 19.92 -13.35 -6.71
C ARG A 13 19.16 -12.05 -6.52
N SER A 14 19.85 -11.06 -5.92
CA SER A 14 19.27 -9.72 -5.67
C SER A 14 19.32 -8.83 -6.90
N THR A 15 20.06 -9.19 -7.92
CA THR A 15 20.25 -8.41 -9.16
C THR A 15 20.08 -9.31 -10.38
N GLY A 16 20.08 -8.71 -11.56
CA GLY A 16 19.94 -9.43 -12.80
C GLY A 16 18.49 -9.78 -13.15
N PRO A 17 18.27 -10.59 -14.19
CA PRO A 17 16.92 -10.89 -14.67
C PRO A 17 16.14 -11.79 -13.70
N CYS A 18 14.88 -11.45 -13.49
CA CYS A 18 13.98 -12.26 -12.70
C CYS A 18 13.68 -13.59 -13.42
N VAL A 19 13.61 -14.68 -12.66
CA VAL A 19 13.31 -16.01 -13.18
C VAL A 19 11.91 -16.11 -13.79
N ARG A 20 11.00 -15.19 -13.44
CA ARG A 20 9.61 -15.21 -13.87
C ARG A 20 9.32 -14.16 -14.94
N CYS A 21 9.56 -12.86 -14.65
CA CYS A 21 9.20 -11.79 -15.57
C CYS A 21 10.35 -11.28 -16.44
N ARG A 22 11.58 -11.72 -16.16
CA ARG A 22 12.80 -11.34 -16.88
C ARG A 22 13.24 -9.90 -16.67
N GLY A 23 12.47 -9.06 -15.98
CA GLY A 23 12.89 -7.72 -15.61
C GLY A 23 13.94 -7.74 -14.50
N PRO A 24 14.63 -6.62 -14.24
CA PRO A 24 15.66 -6.56 -13.20
C PRO A 24 15.00 -6.77 -11.80
N VAL A 25 15.55 -7.71 -11.04
CA VAL A 25 15.00 -8.08 -9.72
C VAL A 25 14.97 -6.89 -8.77
N ASP A 26 16.03 -6.09 -8.78
CA ASP A 26 16.17 -4.92 -7.90
C ASP A 26 15.47 -3.66 -8.41
N GLY A 27 14.81 -3.73 -9.57
CA GLY A 27 14.10 -2.61 -10.16
C GLY A 27 15.04 -1.54 -10.75
N PRO A 28 14.51 -0.35 -11.05
CA PRO A 28 15.32 0.73 -11.61
C PRO A 28 16.30 1.27 -10.57
N PRO A 29 17.42 1.88 -11.02
CA PRO A 29 18.36 2.51 -10.11
C PRO A 29 17.75 3.75 -9.45
N GLY A 30 18.24 4.10 -8.27
CA GLY A 30 17.85 5.33 -7.59
C GLY A 30 16.53 5.27 -6.83
N LEU A 31 16.00 4.08 -6.54
CA LEU A 31 14.81 3.95 -5.72
C LEU A 31 15.05 4.47 -4.30
N SER A 32 14.20 5.39 -3.86
CA SER A 32 14.22 5.90 -2.49
C SER A 32 13.63 4.88 -1.52
N TYR A 33 13.81 5.15 -0.23
CA TYR A 33 13.14 4.35 0.81
C TYR A 33 11.62 4.43 0.66
N ASP A 34 11.09 5.61 0.39
CA ASP A 34 9.64 5.80 0.19
C ASP A 34 9.13 5.03 -1.03
N ASP A 35 9.90 5.00 -2.14
CA ASP A 35 9.55 4.19 -3.31
C ASP A 35 9.46 2.70 -2.96
N ARG A 36 10.38 2.23 -2.13
CA ARG A 36 10.39 0.83 -1.69
C ARG A 36 9.21 0.51 -0.77
N LEU A 37 8.80 1.44 0.07
CA LEU A 37 7.61 1.29 0.90
C LEU A 37 6.34 1.23 0.03
N ILE A 38 6.24 2.09 -0.97
CA ILE A 38 5.11 2.08 -1.90
C ILE A 38 5.05 0.74 -2.64
N TRP A 39 6.19 0.25 -3.11
CA TRP A 39 6.28 -1.07 -3.72
C TRP A 39 5.80 -2.18 -2.77
N ALA A 40 6.16 -2.09 -1.50
CA ALA A 40 5.83 -3.12 -0.50
C ALA A 40 4.33 -3.21 -0.20
N LEU A 41 3.52 -2.20 -0.57
CA LEU A 41 2.06 -2.27 -0.44
C LEU A 41 1.47 -3.41 -1.28
N GLY A 42 2.10 -3.78 -2.38
CA GLY A 42 1.70 -4.91 -3.22
C GLY A 42 2.34 -6.23 -2.86
N HIS A 43 3.12 -6.28 -1.77
CA HIS A 43 3.87 -7.47 -1.40
C HIS A 43 2.94 -8.64 -1.07
N PRO A 44 3.25 -9.87 -1.54
CA PRO A 44 2.46 -11.06 -1.21
C PRO A 44 2.43 -11.40 0.28
N ASP A 45 3.49 -11.03 1.02
CA ASP A 45 3.51 -11.13 2.47
C ASP A 45 2.67 -10.00 3.05
N GLY A 46 1.47 -10.33 3.54
CA GLY A 46 0.52 -9.34 4.05
C GLY A 46 1.06 -8.52 5.21
N ASP A 47 1.89 -9.11 6.07
CA ASP A 47 2.48 -8.37 7.20
C ASP A 47 3.42 -7.28 6.71
N ARG A 48 4.20 -7.55 5.67
CA ARG A 48 5.08 -6.53 5.06
C ARG A 48 4.28 -5.41 4.43
N ALA A 49 3.19 -5.75 3.74
CA ALA A 49 2.33 -4.74 3.13
C ALA A 49 1.67 -3.85 4.18
N VAL A 50 1.17 -4.43 5.27
CA VAL A 50 0.58 -3.68 6.38
C VAL A 50 1.61 -2.75 7.03
N MET A 51 2.81 -3.24 7.31
CA MET A 51 3.89 -2.43 7.87
C MET A 51 4.26 -1.26 6.95
N ALA A 52 4.29 -1.50 5.64
CA ALA A 52 4.57 -0.44 4.67
C ALA A 52 3.50 0.65 4.72
N ALA A 53 2.22 0.28 4.79
CA ALA A 53 1.11 1.24 4.89
C ALA A 53 1.22 2.07 6.17
N GLN A 54 1.51 1.44 7.29
CA GLN A 54 1.68 2.12 8.58
C GLN A 54 2.87 3.09 8.54
N THR A 55 3.98 2.67 7.97
CA THR A 55 5.19 3.50 7.88
C THR A 55 4.97 4.69 6.96
N LEU A 56 4.33 4.48 5.81
CA LEU A 56 4.01 5.58 4.88
C LEU A 56 3.12 6.63 5.54
N GLY A 57 2.12 6.19 6.31
CA GLY A 57 1.26 7.09 7.07
C GLY A 57 2.03 7.89 8.11
N ALA A 58 2.88 7.21 8.88
CA ALA A 58 3.68 7.86 9.91
C ALA A 58 4.70 8.86 9.34
N ARG A 59 5.23 8.59 8.14
CA ARG A 59 6.17 9.47 7.46
C ARG A 59 5.49 10.59 6.68
N GLY A 60 4.18 10.53 6.49
CA GLY A 60 3.44 11.56 5.75
C GLY A 60 3.79 11.61 4.27
N VAL A 61 4.01 10.47 3.62
CA VAL A 61 4.46 10.39 2.24
C VAL A 61 3.29 10.62 1.28
N ARG A 62 3.09 11.86 0.83
CA ARG A 62 1.95 12.23 -0.02
C ARG A 62 1.96 11.50 -1.37
N SER A 63 3.12 11.21 -1.93
CA SER A 63 3.23 10.47 -3.19
C SER A 63 2.68 9.04 -3.09
N ALA A 64 2.47 8.53 -1.89
CA ALA A 64 1.90 7.20 -1.66
C ALA A 64 0.37 7.18 -1.73
N LEU A 65 -0.31 8.32 -1.72
CA LEU A 65 -1.78 8.37 -1.67
C LEU A 65 -2.47 7.54 -2.77
N PRO A 66 -2.07 7.62 -4.04
CA PRO A 66 -2.70 6.78 -5.07
C PRO A 66 -2.54 5.28 -4.80
N ALA A 67 -1.37 4.86 -4.33
CA ALA A 67 -1.10 3.45 -4.04
C ALA A 67 -1.87 2.97 -2.80
N LEU A 68 -1.98 3.82 -1.77
CA LEU A 68 -2.78 3.53 -0.58
C LEU A 68 -4.26 3.38 -0.94
N ARG A 69 -4.79 4.26 -1.78
CA ARG A 69 -6.17 4.17 -2.25
C ARG A 69 -6.41 2.87 -3.01
N ARG A 70 -5.51 2.49 -3.89
CA ARG A 70 -5.62 1.20 -4.59
C ARG A 70 -5.62 0.02 -3.63
N ALA A 71 -4.78 0.04 -2.61
CA ALA A 71 -4.74 -1.03 -1.61
C ALA A 71 -6.07 -1.18 -0.87
N VAL A 72 -6.77 -0.08 -0.60
CA VAL A 72 -8.12 -0.11 -0.01
C VAL A 72 -9.13 -0.69 -1.00
N GLU A 73 -9.07 -0.25 -2.25
CA GLU A 73 -10.08 -0.58 -3.27
C GLU A 73 -9.94 -2.00 -3.82
N GLU A 74 -8.73 -2.56 -3.84
CA GLU A 74 -8.48 -3.92 -4.32
C GLU A 74 -9.05 -4.99 -3.40
N ASP A 75 -9.31 -4.68 -2.15
CA ASP A 75 -9.93 -5.56 -1.16
C ASP A 75 -9.26 -6.95 -1.07
N ARG A 76 -7.94 -6.97 -1.25
CA ARG A 76 -7.14 -8.19 -1.21
C ARG A 76 -7.04 -8.77 0.20
N ASP A 77 -6.92 -7.89 1.19
CA ASP A 77 -6.71 -8.23 2.60
C ASP A 77 -7.33 -7.12 3.44
N PRO A 78 -8.32 -7.43 4.29
CA PRO A 78 -9.00 -6.40 5.09
C PRO A 78 -8.06 -5.68 6.05
N TYR A 79 -7.03 -6.34 6.57
CA TYR A 79 -6.05 -5.69 7.45
C TYR A 79 -5.20 -4.69 6.69
N LEU A 80 -4.79 -5.03 5.46
CA LEU A 80 -4.07 -4.11 4.60
C LEU A 80 -4.97 -2.93 4.21
N ALA A 81 -6.22 -3.19 3.85
CA ALA A 81 -7.17 -2.14 3.48
C ALA A 81 -7.34 -1.13 4.63
N VAL A 82 -7.49 -1.60 5.85
CA VAL A 82 -7.61 -0.73 7.03
C VAL A 82 -6.32 0.05 7.28
N ALA A 83 -5.18 -0.61 7.22
CA ALA A 83 -3.89 0.06 7.43
C ALA A 83 -3.64 1.13 6.35
N ALA A 84 -3.97 0.82 5.09
CA ALA A 84 -3.83 1.77 3.98
C ALA A 84 -4.79 2.96 4.13
N LEU A 85 -6.02 2.72 4.55
CA LEU A 85 -7.00 3.78 4.79
C LEU A 85 -6.55 4.70 5.92
N ARG A 86 -6.10 4.14 7.04
CA ARG A 86 -5.56 4.92 8.15
C ARG A 86 -4.33 5.72 7.74
N GLY A 87 -3.47 5.11 6.93
CA GLY A 87 -2.30 5.80 6.40
C GLY A 87 -2.67 6.98 5.51
N ALA A 88 -3.64 6.82 4.63
CA ALA A 88 -4.13 7.89 3.77
C ALA A 88 -4.73 9.04 4.60
N ILE A 89 -5.52 8.71 5.63
CA ILE A 89 -6.12 9.72 6.52
C ILE A 89 -5.02 10.47 7.29
N ALA A 90 -3.99 9.76 7.76
CA ALA A 90 -2.87 10.39 8.46
C ALA A 90 -2.09 11.35 7.56
N ILE A 91 -1.99 11.06 6.28
CA ILE A 91 -1.24 11.87 5.31
C ILE A 91 -2.04 13.09 4.87
N ALA A 92 -3.27 12.89 4.42
CA ALA A 92 -4.07 13.93 3.76
C ALA A 92 -5.13 14.57 4.66
N GLY A 93 -5.55 13.86 5.69
CA GLY A 93 -6.63 14.30 6.56
C GLY A 93 -8.02 13.96 6.04
N PRO A 94 -9.04 13.93 6.94
CA PRO A 94 -10.38 13.55 6.55
C PRO A 94 -11.07 14.57 5.64
N ASP A 95 -10.70 15.85 5.72
CA ASP A 95 -11.32 16.88 4.89
C ASP A 95 -10.93 16.73 3.42
N GLU A 96 -9.66 16.51 3.14
CA GLU A 96 -9.18 16.28 1.77
C GLU A 96 -9.77 15.01 1.17
N LEU A 97 -9.97 13.98 1.97
CA LEU A 97 -10.47 12.67 1.54
C LEU A 97 -11.99 12.52 1.72
N HIS A 98 -12.70 13.58 2.04
CA HIS A 98 -14.11 13.52 2.46
C HIS A 98 -14.99 12.72 1.49
N ASP A 99 -14.94 13.02 0.19
CA ASP A 99 -15.81 12.35 -0.79
C ASP A 99 -15.50 10.86 -0.87
N TRP A 100 -14.24 10.50 -0.86
CA TRP A 100 -13.81 9.10 -0.85
C TRP A 100 -14.25 8.39 0.43
N LEU A 101 -14.08 9.06 1.58
CA LEU A 101 -14.49 8.49 2.88
C LEU A 101 -16.02 8.28 2.94
N GLU A 102 -16.80 9.18 2.37
CA GLU A 102 -18.25 8.99 2.28
C GLU A 102 -18.60 7.75 1.46
N GLN A 103 -17.92 7.52 0.34
CA GLN A 103 -18.11 6.29 -0.44
C GLN A 103 -17.75 5.06 0.39
N LEU A 104 -16.62 5.08 1.08
CA LEU A 104 -16.16 3.97 1.91
C LEU A 104 -17.04 3.73 3.13
N ALA A 105 -17.77 4.74 3.60
CA ALA A 105 -18.73 4.60 4.70
C ALA A 105 -19.89 3.66 4.36
N HIS A 106 -20.06 3.34 3.09
CA HIS A 106 -21.04 2.36 2.59
C HIS A 106 -20.38 1.08 2.08
N SER A 107 -19.09 0.87 2.36
CA SER A 107 -18.34 -0.31 1.94
C SER A 107 -18.97 -1.59 2.50
N GLU A 108 -18.89 -2.67 1.71
CA GLU A 108 -19.27 -3.99 2.17
C GLU A 108 -18.33 -4.53 3.26
N SER A 109 -17.06 -4.08 3.26
CA SER A 109 -16.12 -4.43 4.30
C SER A 109 -16.46 -3.70 5.60
N PHE A 110 -16.84 -4.45 6.62
CA PHE A 110 -17.15 -3.89 7.94
C PHE A 110 -16.00 -3.04 8.49
N MET A 111 -14.77 -3.55 8.39
CA MET A 111 -13.60 -2.87 8.94
C MET A 111 -13.34 -1.54 8.25
N VAL A 112 -13.38 -1.52 6.91
CA VAL A 112 -13.19 -0.30 6.12
C VAL A 112 -14.31 0.69 6.40
N ARG A 113 -15.55 0.22 6.38
CA ARG A 113 -16.73 1.04 6.65
C ARG A 113 -16.63 1.73 8.01
N GLU A 114 -16.25 0.99 9.05
CA GLU A 114 -16.15 1.54 10.40
C GLU A 114 -15.09 2.64 10.49
N VAL A 115 -13.93 2.43 9.91
CA VAL A 115 -12.85 3.44 9.91
C VAL A 115 -13.30 4.70 9.16
N ALA A 116 -13.93 4.53 7.99
CA ALA A 116 -14.42 5.67 7.21
C ALA A 116 -15.50 6.45 7.96
N GLN A 117 -16.47 5.77 8.56
CA GLN A 117 -17.54 6.42 9.33
C GLN A 117 -17.00 7.21 10.51
N ARG A 118 -16.02 6.69 11.22
CA ARG A 118 -15.38 7.40 12.34
C ARG A 118 -14.60 8.62 11.86
N ALA A 119 -13.98 8.54 10.70
CA ALA A 119 -13.18 9.64 10.17
C ALA A 119 -14.03 10.84 9.76
N ILE A 120 -15.27 10.61 9.30
CA ILE A 120 -16.17 11.69 8.86
C ILE A 120 -17.20 12.09 9.93
N ALA A 121 -17.17 11.43 11.06
CA ALA A 121 -18.09 11.72 12.16
C ALA A 121 -17.80 13.09 12.82
#